data_7bfb249fabd3846c7892fcfb8f374896
#
_entry.id   7bfb249fabd3846c7892fcfb8f374896
#
_cell.length_a   1.000
_cell.length_b   1.000
_cell.length_c   1.000
_cell.angle_alpha   90.00
_cell.angle_beta   90.00
_cell.angle_gamma   90.00
#
_symmetry.space_group_name_H-M   'P 1'
#
loop_
_entity.id
_entity.type
_entity.pdbx_description
1 polymer ?
#
loop_
_entity_poly.entity_id
_entity_poly.type
_entity_poly.pdbx_seq_one_letter_code
_entity_poly.pdbx_strand_id
1 'polypeptide(L)'
;MDWTYNTIWMDQLPPGQLATIKFEGGKSVFEGAAGATYFNIQKFKTKQPGFHELSGVTSAEYLEVNFSNITSFLEIERLGKIKRLELSWCLKLESDAGLSEIGDHLEWLHVNTSRKFSPKKDLFELRHLKVLCLNGCAPLDNLRFLERMPNLLDFRFVDTSVLDGELTPLMSHPSLVNAGFLDKRHYNLKSVDVEAHLRERNERAKEYAYKGEFRTFRYKAFDARRDA
;
A
#
# COMPACT_ATOMS: atom_id res chain seq x y z
N MET A 1 6.31 16.30 -0.23
CA MET A 1 6.83 14.95 0.10
C MET A 1 6.77 14.08 -1.13
N ASP A 2 7.77 13.23 -1.36
CA ASP A 2 7.67 12.18 -2.38
C ASP A 2 7.02 10.94 -1.76
N TRP A 3 5.77 10.68 -2.15
CA TRP A 3 4.98 9.56 -1.64
C TRP A 3 5.44 8.20 -2.17
N THR A 4 6.32 8.18 -3.16
CA THR A 4 6.88 6.95 -3.74
C THR A 4 8.06 6.39 -2.94
N TYR A 5 8.56 7.09 -1.93
CA TYR A 5 9.56 6.53 -1.04
C TYR A 5 9.08 5.24 -0.39
N ASN A 6 9.93 4.24 -0.40
CA ASN A 6 9.62 2.94 0.20
C ASN A 6 9.29 3.09 1.70
N THR A 7 10.01 3.98 2.38
CA THR A 7 9.81 4.26 3.79
C THR A 7 9.64 5.76 3.99
N ILE A 8 8.64 6.14 4.79
CA ILE A 8 8.48 7.50 5.27
C ILE A 8 8.90 7.56 6.73
N TRP A 9 9.90 8.38 7.02
CA TRP A 9 10.41 8.59 8.36
C TRP A 9 9.59 9.65 9.11
N MET A 10 9.45 9.51 10.42
CA MET A 10 8.71 10.51 11.23
C MET A 10 9.30 11.91 11.13
N ASP A 11 10.63 12.03 10.98
CA ASP A 11 11.33 13.31 10.82
C ASP A 11 11.21 13.90 9.41
N GLN A 12 10.74 13.15 8.44
CA GLN A 12 10.35 13.66 7.13
C GLN A 12 8.96 14.30 7.15
N LEU A 13 8.15 14.00 8.17
CA LEU A 13 6.84 14.59 8.33
C LEU A 13 6.95 15.99 8.92
N PRO A 14 6.13 16.95 8.47
CA PRO A 14 6.08 18.26 9.10
C PRO A 14 5.74 18.15 10.60
N PRO A 15 6.43 18.89 11.47
CA PRO A 15 6.21 18.84 12.91
C PRO A 15 4.74 19.03 13.27
N GLY A 16 4.23 18.21 14.19
CA GLY A 16 2.86 18.32 14.69
C GLY A 16 1.77 17.88 13.73
N GLN A 17 2.11 17.25 12.61
CA GLN A 17 1.11 16.76 11.65
C GLN A 17 0.82 15.24 11.73
N LEU A 18 1.48 14.53 12.62
CA LEU A 18 1.20 13.12 12.87
C LEU A 18 0.19 12.96 14.00
N ALA A 19 -0.79 12.11 13.79
CA ALA A 19 -1.73 11.67 14.81
C ALA A 19 -1.82 10.13 14.84
N THR A 20 -1.99 9.59 16.03
CA THR A 20 -2.27 8.17 16.26
C THR A 20 -3.64 8.01 16.90
N ILE A 21 -4.46 7.12 16.37
CA ILE A 21 -5.76 6.77 16.95
C ILE A 21 -5.73 5.29 17.33
N LYS A 22 -5.85 5.01 18.62
CA LYS A 22 -5.89 3.64 19.15
C LYS A 22 -7.31 3.31 19.61
N PHE A 23 -7.81 2.15 19.23
CA PHE A 23 -9.11 1.64 19.66
C PHE A 23 -8.90 0.54 20.70
N GLU A 24 -9.30 0.79 21.95
CA GLU A 24 -9.16 -0.14 23.06
C GLU A 24 -10.43 -0.15 23.92
N GLY A 25 -10.97 -1.35 24.20
CA GLY A 25 -12.14 -1.51 25.07
C GLY A 25 -13.39 -0.75 24.61
N GLY A 26 -13.59 -0.57 23.31
CA GLY A 26 -14.73 0.18 22.75
C GLY A 26 -14.57 1.71 22.79
N LYS A 27 -13.40 2.21 23.19
CA LYS A 27 -13.05 3.64 23.19
C LYS A 27 -11.95 3.92 22.18
N SER A 28 -11.92 5.13 21.63
CA SER A 28 -10.81 5.63 20.85
C SER A 28 -9.96 6.59 21.68
N VAL A 29 -8.64 6.42 21.62
CA VAL A 29 -7.67 7.34 22.20
C VAL A 29 -6.96 8.03 21.05
N PHE A 30 -7.06 9.35 21.01
CA PHE A 30 -6.40 10.20 20.03
C PHE A 30 -5.12 10.79 20.65
N GLU A 31 -4.00 10.58 19.99
CA GLU A 31 -2.70 11.17 20.34
C GLU A 31 -2.20 11.94 19.11
N GLY A 32 -2.09 13.27 19.19
CA GLY A 32 -1.60 14.08 18.07
C GLY A 32 -2.15 15.51 18.05
N ALA A 33 -1.84 16.23 16.99
CA ALA A 33 -2.25 17.61 16.81
C ALA A 33 -3.61 17.74 16.12
N ALA A 34 -4.36 18.76 16.49
CA ALA A 34 -5.52 19.19 15.70
C ALA A 34 -5.01 19.62 14.30
N GLY A 35 -5.63 19.11 13.25
CA GLY A 35 -5.19 19.39 11.86
C GLY A 35 -4.09 18.46 11.34
N ALA A 36 -3.81 17.33 12.01
CA ALA A 36 -2.94 16.28 11.48
C ALA A 36 -3.39 15.84 10.08
N THR A 37 -2.42 15.55 9.23
CA THR A 37 -2.64 15.00 7.87
C THR A 37 -2.06 13.61 7.71
N TYR A 38 -1.33 13.11 8.71
CA TYR A 38 -0.69 11.79 8.74
C TYR A 38 -1.29 11.00 9.90
N PHE A 39 -2.02 9.93 9.59
CA PHE A 39 -2.75 9.15 10.58
C PHE A 39 -2.25 7.73 10.66
N ASN A 40 -1.94 7.28 11.89
CA ASN A 40 -1.72 5.88 12.22
C ASN A 40 -2.90 5.39 13.06
N ILE A 41 -3.67 4.46 12.52
CA ILE A 41 -4.89 3.93 13.14
C ILE A 41 -4.65 2.50 13.58
N GLN A 42 -4.85 2.24 14.87
CA GLN A 42 -4.59 0.95 15.49
C GLN A 42 -5.88 0.32 16.01
N LYS A 43 -6.11 -0.95 15.64
CA LYS A 43 -7.20 -1.79 16.13
C LYS A 43 -8.61 -1.21 15.89
N PHE A 44 -8.80 -0.43 14.82
CA PHE A 44 -10.11 0.10 14.45
C PHE A 44 -11.11 -1.05 14.26
N LYS A 45 -12.23 -0.97 14.99
CA LYS A 45 -13.33 -1.93 14.91
C LYS A 45 -14.60 -1.20 14.50
N THR A 46 -15.26 -1.75 13.51
CA THR A 46 -16.51 -1.22 12.96
C THR A 46 -17.55 -2.34 12.88
N LYS A 47 -18.84 -1.95 12.94
CA LYS A 47 -19.99 -2.83 12.65
C LYS A 47 -20.42 -2.72 11.18
N GLN A 48 -20.02 -1.63 10.51
CA GLN A 48 -20.31 -1.36 9.11
C GLN A 48 -19.11 -1.76 8.22
N PRO A 49 -19.31 -2.10 6.95
CA PRO A 49 -18.21 -2.21 6.00
C PRO A 49 -17.45 -0.88 5.88
N GLY A 50 -16.12 -0.94 5.76
CA GLY A 50 -15.29 0.25 5.49
C GLY A 50 -15.12 1.19 6.68
N PHE A 51 -15.09 2.50 6.39
CA PHE A 51 -14.61 3.53 7.31
C PHE A 51 -15.73 4.41 7.91
N HIS A 52 -16.98 4.06 7.69
CA HIS A 52 -18.15 4.85 8.11
C HIS A 52 -18.10 5.31 9.59
N GLU A 53 -17.69 4.42 10.50
CA GLU A 53 -17.63 4.71 11.94
C GLU A 53 -16.34 5.41 12.37
N LEU A 54 -15.40 5.67 11.47
CA LEU A 54 -14.17 6.38 11.78
C LEU A 54 -14.42 7.90 11.74
N SER A 55 -14.56 8.48 12.92
CA SER A 55 -14.75 9.92 13.09
C SER A 55 -13.43 10.61 13.47
N GLY A 56 -13.38 11.95 13.26
CA GLY A 56 -12.22 12.77 13.65
C GLY A 56 -11.04 12.74 12.68
N VAL A 57 -11.15 12.00 11.57
CA VAL A 57 -10.19 12.00 10.47
C VAL A 57 -10.88 12.57 9.24
N THR A 58 -10.47 13.76 8.78
CA THR A 58 -11.08 14.43 7.61
C THR A 58 -10.05 15.10 6.71
N SER A 59 -8.77 15.00 7.06
CA SER A 59 -7.66 15.70 6.42
C SER A 59 -6.48 14.78 6.08
N ALA A 60 -6.71 13.46 6.03
CA ALA A 60 -5.64 12.51 5.79
C ALA A 60 -5.04 12.67 4.39
N GLU A 61 -3.72 12.84 4.32
CA GLU A 61 -2.89 12.63 3.13
C GLU A 61 -2.15 11.30 3.19
N TYR A 62 -1.75 10.88 4.39
CA TYR A 62 -1.24 9.57 4.70
C TYR A 62 -2.15 8.86 5.70
N LEU A 63 -2.50 7.63 5.40
CA LEU A 63 -3.31 6.80 6.27
C LEU A 63 -2.67 5.41 6.41
N GLU A 64 -2.31 5.06 7.63
CA GLU A 64 -1.89 3.70 8.00
C GLU A 64 -2.95 3.07 8.92
N VAL A 65 -3.44 1.89 8.55
CA VAL A 65 -4.48 1.16 9.31
C VAL A 65 -3.98 -0.21 9.68
N ASN A 66 -3.94 -0.51 10.98
CA ASN A 66 -3.40 -1.76 11.50
C ASN A 66 -4.43 -2.51 12.34
N PHE A 67 -4.53 -3.83 12.13
CA PHE A 67 -5.38 -4.74 12.91
C PHE A 67 -6.86 -4.37 12.90
N SER A 68 -7.37 -3.89 11.77
CA SER A 68 -8.78 -3.55 11.60
C SER A 68 -9.63 -4.76 11.19
N ASN A 69 -10.93 -4.64 11.41
CA ASN A 69 -11.92 -5.61 10.95
C ASN A 69 -12.77 -5.09 9.78
N ILE A 70 -12.36 -4.02 9.11
CA ILE A 70 -13.00 -3.55 7.88
C ILE A 70 -13.06 -4.66 6.84
N THR A 71 -14.10 -4.66 6.00
CA THR A 71 -14.30 -5.63 4.93
C THR A 71 -14.12 -5.03 3.53
N SER A 72 -14.11 -3.69 3.44
CA SER A 72 -13.98 -2.91 2.20
C SER A 72 -13.42 -1.52 2.49
N PHE A 73 -13.33 -0.66 1.46
CA PHE A 73 -12.87 0.73 1.57
C PHE A 73 -14.02 1.75 1.52
N LEU A 74 -15.26 1.32 1.65
CA LEU A 74 -16.41 2.23 1.63
C LEU A 74 -16.23 3.39 2.61
N GLU A 75 -16.61 4.60 2.18
CA GLU A 75 -16.51 5.85 2.94
C GLU A 75 -15.06 6.33 3.22
N ILE A 76 -14.06 5.78 2.52
CA ILE A 76 -12.67 6.20 2.69
C ILE A 76 -12.42 7.62 2.19
N GLU A 77 -13.17 8.09 1.20
CA GLU A 77 -13.09 9.44 0.62
C GLU A 77 -13.37 10.54 1.64
N ARG A 78 -14.12 10.24 2.68
CA ARG A 78 -14.43 11.18 3.77
C ARG A 78 -13.23 11.50 4.65
N LEU A 79 -12.21 10.66 4.63
CA LEU A 79 -11.05 10.79 5.52
C LEU A 79 -10.04 11.83 5.02
N GLY A 80 -10.12 12.26 3.76
CA GLY A 80 -9.25 13.29 3.19
C GLY A 80 -8.75 12.95 1.78
N LYS A 81 -7.78 13.72 1.31
CA LYS A 81 -7.12 13.50 0.00
C LYS A 81 -5.95 12.54 0.15
N ILE A 82 -6.25 11.28 0.39
CA ILE A 82 -5.25 10.27 0.70
C ILE A 82 -4.35 10.03 -0.51
N LYS A 83 -3.06 10.29 -0.35
CA LYS A 83 -2.00 10.06 -1.33
C LYS A 83 -1.26 8.74 -1.09
N ARG A 84 -1.19 8.33 0.18
CA ARG A 84 -0.58 7.07 0.58
C ARG A 84 -1.45 6.34 1.58
N LEU A 85 -1.75 5.07 1.27
CA LEU A 85 -2.59 4.20 2.09
C LEU A 85 -1.83 2.89 2.37
N GLU A 86 -1.68 2.56 3.65
CA GLU A 86 -1.10 1.31 4.10
C GLU A 86 -2.07 0.58 5.05
N LEU A 87 -2.33 -0.69 4.76
CA LEU A 87 -3.14 -1.56 5.60
C LEU A 87 -2.33 -2.79 6.00
N SER A 88 -2.32 -3.11 7.29
CA SER A 88 -1.64 -4.31 7.78
C SER A 88 -2.54 -5.09 8.74
N TRP A 89 -2.57 -6.43 8.55
CA TRP A 89 -3.36 -7.34 9.36
C TRP A 89 -4.86 -7.01 9.42
N CYS A 90 -5.41 -6.54 8.30
CA CYS A 90 -6.85 -6.35 8.12
C CYS A 90 -7.49 -7.68 7.64
N LEU A 91 -7.52 -8.68 8.53
CA LEU A 91 -7.83 -10.07 8.18
C LEU A 91 -9.26 -10.31 7.66
N LYS A 92 -10.15 -9.34 7.81
CA LYS A 92 -11.52 -9.39 7.27
C LYS A 92 -11.68 -8.60 5.97
N LEU A 93 -10.68 -7.84 5.57
CA LEU A 93 -10.69 -7.11 4.31
C LEU A 93 -10.75 -8.10 3.15
N GLU A 94 -11.79 -8.04 2.33
CA GLU A 94 -12.03 -8.97 1.23
C GLU A 94 -12.38 -8.29 -0.09
N SER A 95 -12.79 -7.02 -0.06
CA SER A 95 -13.23 -6.27 -1.23
C SER A 95 -12.49 -4.94 -1.37
N ASP A 96 -12.25 -4.53 -2.62
CA ASP A 96 -11.72 -3.22 -2.98
C ASP A 96 -12.80 -2.13 -3.15
N ALA A 97 -14.08 -2.46 -2.91
CA ALA A 97 -15.19 -1.53 -3.05
C ALA A 97 -14.96 -0.23 -2.26
N GLY A 98 -15.10 0.92 -2.93
CA GLY A 98 -14.85 2.26 -2.42
C GLY A 98 -13.42 2.77 -2.65
N LEU A 99 -12.50 1.92 -3.10
CA LEU A 99 -11.11 2.32 -3.30
C LEU A 99 -10.96 3.32 -4.47
N SER A 100 -11.78 3.19 -5.51
CA SER A 100 -11.79 4.11 -6.67
C SER A 100 -12.16 5.55 -6.29
N GLU A 101 -12.88 5.78 -5.19
CA GLU A 101 -13.29 7.11 -4.73
C GLU A 101 -12.10 8.00 -4.32
N ILE A 102 -10.94 7.41 -4.03
CA ILE A 102 -9.70 8.15 -3.74
C ILE A 102 -8.68 8.05 -4.88
N GLY A 103 -9.06 7.46 -6.01
CA GLY A 103 -8.18 7.15 -7.14
C GLY A 103 -7.47 8.36 -7.75
N ASP A 104 -8.09 9.55 -7.72
CA ASP A 104 -7.51 10.78 -8.25
C ASP A 104 -6.30 11.30 -7.46
N HIS A 105 -6.15 10.86 -6.22
CA HIS A 105 -5.08 11.33 -5.32
C HIS A 105 -4.11 10.24 -4.89
N LEU A 106 -4.53 8.97 -4.96
CA LEU A 106 -3.76 7.86 -4.42
C LEU A 106 -2.55 7.55 -5.31
N GLU A 107 -1.36 7.70 -4.73
CA GLU A 107 -0.08 7.40 -5.40
C GLU A 107 0.58 6.12 -4.89
N TRP A 108 0.30 5.73 -3.65
CA TRP A 108 0.85 4.54 -3.00
C TRP A 108 -0.25 3.74 -2.32
N LEU A 109 -0.32 2.44 -2.61
CA LEU A 109 -1.17 1.49 -1.90
C LEU A 109 -0.36 0.28 -1.45
N HIS A 110 -0.42 -0.02 -0.15
CA HIS A 110 0.15 -1.23 0.43
C HIS A 110 -0.91 -1.96 1.25
N VAL A 111 -1.28 -3.16 0.82
CA VAL A 111 -2.11 -4.08 1.59
C VAL A 111 -1.24 -5.27 2.00
N ASN A 112 -1.04 -5.42 3.32
CA ASN A 112 -0.13 -6.41 3.88
C ASN A 112 -0.86 -7.36 4.84
N THR A 113 -0.59 -8.65 4.69
CA THR A 113 -1.14 -9.72 5.57
C THR A 113 -2.67 -9.63 5.73
N SER A 114 -3.35 -9.36 4.61
CA SER A 114 -4.83 -9.30 4.53
C SER A 114 -5.31 -10.41 3.59
N ARG A 115 -5.17 -11.65 4.05
CA ARG A 115 -5.26 -12.89 3.25
C ARG A 115 -6.58 -13.10 2.48
N LYS A 116 -7.64 -12.38 2.82
CA LYS A 116 -8.92 -12.44 2.11
C LYS A 116 -9.05 -11.36 1.04
N PHE A 117 -8.17 -10.35 1.06
CA PHE A 117 -8.24 -9.24 0.11
C PHE A 117 -8.03 -9.73 -1.31
N SER A 118 -9.09 -9.66 -2.10
CA SER A 118 -9.11 -10.02 -3.52
C SER A 118 -9.53 -8.80 -4.32
N PRO A 119 -8.57 -8.04 -4.88
CA PRO A 119 -8.89 -6.86 -5.66
C PRO A 119 -9.63 -7.23 -6.93
N LYS A 120 -10.54 -6.36 -7.34
CA LYS A 120 -11.38 -6.53 -8.54
C LYS A 120 -11.42 -5.24 -9.33
N LYS A 121 -12.58 -4.59 -9.35
CA LYS A 121 -12.85 -3.44 -10.23
C LYS A 121 -12.19 -2.16 -9.75
N ASP A 122 -12.36 -1.80 -8.48
CA ASP A 122 -11.99 -0.47 -7.98
C ASP A 122 -10.47 -0.28 -7.94
N LEU A 123 -9.72 -1.32 -7.54
CA LEU A 123 -8.26 -1.27 -7.61
C LEU A 123 -7.77 -1.01 -9.05
N PHE A 124 -8.40 -1.64 -10.03
CA PHE A 124 -7.97 -1.57 -11.44
C PHE A 124 -8.31 -0.23 -12.11
N GLU A 125 -9.06 0.65 -11.46
CA GLU A 125 -9.33 2.02 -11.91
C GLU A 125 -8.34 3.06 -11.35
N LEU A 126 -7.39 2.66 -10.50
CA LEU A 126 -6.41 3.57 -9.88
C LEU A 126 -5.31 4.00 -10.85
N ARG A 127 -5.64 4.85 -11.81
CA ARG A 127 -4.74 5.26 -12.90
C ARG A 127 -3.58 6.16 -12.45
N HIS A 128 -3.71 6.82 -11.31
CA HIS A 128 -2.67 7.68 -10.73
C HIS A 128 -1.70 6.93 -9.82
N LEU A 129 -1.99 5.65 -9.52
CA LEU A 129 -1.17 4.86 -8.62
C LEU A 129 0.23 4.64 -9.22
N LYS A 130 1.25 4.92 -8.41
CA LYS A 130 2.67 4.75 -8.75
C LYS A 130 3.27 3.52 -8.09
N VAL A 131 2.81 3.17 -6.90
CA VAL A 131 3.30 2.01 -6.14
C VAL A 131 2.13 1.17 -5.64
N LEU A 132 2.16 -0.12 -5.97
CA LEU A 132 1.21 -1.12 -5.51
C LEU A 132 1.94 -2.26 -4.82
N CYS A 133 1.62 -2.50 -3.54
CA CYS A 133 2.13 -3.64 -2.78
C CYS A 133 0.95 -4.47 -2.27
N LEU A 134 0.85 -5.71 -2.75
CA LEU A 134 -0.14 -6.70 -2.35
C LEU A 134 0.57 -7.89 -1.69
N ASN A 135 0.95 -7.73 -0.42
CA ASN A 135 1.77 -8.70 0.28
C ASN A 135 0.92 -9.57 1.21
N GLY A 136 0.97 -10.90 1.02
CA GLY A 136 0.15 -11.83 1.82
C GLY A 136 -1.35 -11.60 1.67
N CYS A 137 -1.80 -11.31 0.45
CA CYS A 137 -3.19 -11.17 0.06
C CYS A 137 -3.75 -12.47 -0.55
N ALA A 138 -5.04 -12.48 -0.92
CA ALA A 138 -5.62 -13.54 -1.71
C ALA A 138 -4.91 -13.65 -3.08
N PRO A 139 -4.88 -14.84 -3.69
CA PRO A 139 -4.29 -15.01 -5.00
C PRO A 139 -4.92 -14.09 -6.05
N LEU A 140 -4.10 -13.60 -6.98
CA LEU A 140 -4.52 -12.87 -8.18
C LEU A 140 -4.77 -13.88 -9.29
N ASP A 141 -5.87 -13.76 -10.02
CA ASP A 141 -6.17 -14.64 -11.16
C ASP A 141 -5.08 -14.53 -12.25
N ASN A 142 -4.69 -13.29 -12.57
CA ASN A 142 -3.67 -12.94 -13.55
C ASN A 142 -3.17 -11.50 -13.32
N LEU A 143 -2.21 -11.06 -14.14
CA LEU A 143 -1.64 -9.70 -14.09
C LEU A 143 -2.14 -8.76 -15.20
N ARG A 144 -3.19 -9.09 -15.96
CA ARG A 144 -3.69 -8.26 -17.06
C ARG A 144 -4.19 -6.89 -16.61
N PHE A 145 -4.62 -6.76 -15.36
CA PHE A 145 -5.05 -5.47 -14.80
C PHE A 145 -3.96 -4.39 -14.83
N LEU A 146 -2.68 -4.77 -14.89
CA LEU A 146 -1.57 -3.82 -14.98
C LEU A 146 -1.68 -2.92 -16.23
N GLU A 147 -2.27 -3.39 -17.31
CA GLU A 147 -2.52 -2.60 -18.54
C GLU A 147 -3.39 -1.35 -18.28
N ARG A 148 -4.18 -1.38 -17.20
CA ARG A 148 -5.07 -0.27 -16.81
C ARG A 148 -4.40 0.73 -15.85
N MET A 149 -3.18 0.48 -15.45
CA MET A 149 -2.43 1.26 -14.45
C MET A 149 -1.17 1.91 -15.08
N PRO A 150 -1.31 2.81 -16.07
CA PRO A 150 -0.22 3.26 -16.93
C PRO A 150 0.90 4.03 -16.20
N ASN A 151 0.63 4.51 -14.99
CA ASN A 151 1.59 5.28 -14.18
C ASN A 151 2.31 4.43 -13.12
N LEU A 152 2.05 3.10 -13.08
CA LEU A 152 2.61 2.23 -12.06
C LEU A 152 4.11 2.03 -12.27
N LEU A 153 4.90 2.43 -11.27
CA LEU A 153 6.37 2.36 -11.28
C LEU A 153 6.89 1.12 -10.52
N ASP A 154 6.18 0.73 -9.45
CA ASP A 154 6.62 -0.34 -8.56
C ASP A 154 5.43 -1.25 -8.22
N PHE A 155 5.57 -2.53 -8.51
CA PHE A 155 4.57 -3.54 -8.17
C PHE A 155 5.19 -4.69 -7.37
N ARG A 156 4.67 -4.94 -6.17
CA ARG A 156 5.14 -6.01 -5.29
C ARG A 156 3.99 -6.91 -4.86
N PHE A 157 4.20 -8.23 -4.92
CA PHE A 157 3.20 -9.23 -4.53
C PHE A 157 3.85 -10.41 -3.77
N VAL A 158 4.61 -10.06 -2.73
CA VAL A 158 5.29 -11.05 -1.86
C VAL A 158 4.23 -11.83 -1.08
N ASP A 159 4.36 -13.16 -1.04
CA ASP A 159 3.37 -14.09 -0.44
C ASP A 159 1.94 -14.00 -1.03
N THR A 160 1.78 -13.35 -2.16
CA THR A 160 0.57 -13.35 -2.97
C THR A 160 0.86 -14.13 -4.26
N SER A 161 0.00 -15.07 -4.62
CA SER A 161 0.20 -15.90 -5.83
C SER A 161 -0.50 -15.28 -7.02
N VAL A 162 0.07 -15.48 -8.22
CA VAL A 162 -0.60 -15.28 -9.51
C VAL A 162 -0.99 -16.68 -10.03
N LEU A 163 -2.28 -16.95 -10.20
CA LEU A 163 -2.80 -18.31 -10.40
C LEU A 163 -2.45 -18.88 -11.78
N ASP A 164 -2.52 -18.07 -12.83
CA ASP A 164 -2.17 -18.49 -14.19
C ASP A 164 -0.66 -18.64 -14.39
N GLY A 165 0.15 -18.12 -13.48
CA GLY A 165 1.61 -18.16 -13.55
C GLY A 165 2.23 -17.28 -14.62
N GLU A 166 1.43 -16.49 -15.33
CA GLU A 166 1.86 -15.65 -16.45
C GLU A 166 2.32 -14.28 -15.96
N LEU A 167 3.62 -14.03 -15.94
CA LEU A 167 4.24 -12.80 -15.44
C LEU A 167 4.74 -11.88 -16.55
N THR A 168 4.56 -12.22 -17.83
CA THR A 168 4.96 -11.39 -18.99
C THR A 168 4.44 -9.95 -18.91
N PRO A 169 3.25 -9.65 -18.33
CA PRO A 169 2.81 -8.27 -18.14
C PRO A 169 3.79 -7.38 -17.35
N LEU A 170 4.63 -7.95 -16.47
CA LEU A 170 5.68 -7.20 -15.78
C LEU A 170 6.77 -6.70 -16.74
N MET A 171 7.10 -7.52 -17.74
CA MET A 171 8.14 -7.22 -18.74
C MET A 171 7.66 -6.16 -19.75
N SER A 172 6.40 -6.25 -20.16
CA SER A 172 5.81 -5.40 -21.19
C SER A 172 5.24 -4.08 -20.68
N HIS A 173 5.08 -3.91 -19.36
CA HIS A 173 4.46 -2.72 -18.77
C HIS A 173 5.27 -1.45 -19.08
N PRO A 174 4.65 -0.36 -19.60
CA PRO A 174 5.38 0.79 -20.17
C PRO A 174 6.17 1.59 -19.13
N SER A 175 5.69 1.71 -17.92
CA SER A 175 6.28 2.58 -16.88
C SER A 175 6.92 1.82 -15.71
N LEU A 176 6.72 0.51 -15.60
CA LEU A 176 7.23 -0.26 -14.47
C LEU A 176 8.77 -0.24 -14.42
N VAL A 177 9.32 0.11 -13.27
CA VAL A 177 10.77 0.16 -13.03
C VAL A 177 11.21 -0.84 -11.96
N ASN A 178 10.28 -1.34 -11.15
CA ASN A 178 10.54 -2.33 -10.13
C ASN A 178 9.39 -3.34 -10.02
N ALA A 179 9.72 -4.60 -9.83
CA ALA A 179 8.77 -5.65 -9.50
C ALA A 179 9.36 -6.58 -8.44
N GLY A 180 8.59 -6.84 -7.37
CA GLY A 180 9.03 -7.68 -6.25
C GLY A 180 8.08 -8.83 -5.99
N PHE A 181 8.57 -10.07 -6.13
CA PHE A 181 7.80 -11.28 -5.85
C PHE A 181 8.71 -12.44 -5.44
N LEU A 182 8.14 -13.47 -4.84
CA LEU A 182 8.83 -14.74 -4.57
C LEU A 182 8.63 -15.69 -5.76
N ASP A 183 9.70 -16.29 -6.20
CA ASP A 183 9.67 -17.29 -7.27
C ASP A 183 8.79 -18.48 -6.90
N LYS A 184 7.94 -18.89 -7.84
CA LYS A 184 7.13 -20.10 -7.70
C LYS A 184 7.35 -21.02 -8.89
N ARG A 185 7.17 -22.34 -8.65
CA ARG A 185 7.45 -23.36 -9.65
C ARG A 185 6.63 -23.21 -10.95
N HIS A 186 5.41 -22.69 -10.82
CA HIS A 186 4.49 -22.54 -11.95
C HIS A 186 4.61 -21.18 -12.67
N TYR A 187 5.48 -20.27 -12.20
CA TYR A 187 5.70 -19.00 -12.87
C TYR A 187 6.58 -19.18 -14.11
N ASN A 188 6.20 -18.52 -15.19
CA ASN A 188 6.95 -18.54 -16.45
C ASN A 188 8.22 -17.66 -16.42
N LEU A 189 8.36 -16.76 -15.46
CA LEU A 189 9.53 -15.89 -15.27
C LEU A 189 10.06 -15.99 -13.83
N LYS A 190 11.36 -15.71 -13.68
CA LYS A 190 12.03 -15.59 -12.39
C LYS A 190 12.19 -14.13 -11.98
N SER A 191 12.19 -13.87 -10.69
CA SER A 191 12.33 -12.50 -10.14
C SER A 191 13.62 -11.83 -10.60
N VAL A 192 14.72 -12.57 -10.65
CA VAL A 192 16.03 -12.07 -11.10
C VAL A 192 16.00 -11.67 -12.58
N ASP A 193 15.29 -12.39 -13.44
CA ASP A 193 15.19 -12.08 -14.87
C ASP A 193 14.34 -10.83 -15.11
N VAL A 194 13.23 -10.72 -14.37
CA VAL A 194 12.36 -9.52 -14.42
C VAL A 194 13.13 -8.30 -13.93
N GLU A 195 13.84 -8.39 -12.81
CA GLU A 195 14.65 -7.30 -12.28
C GLU A 195 15.74 -6.85 -13.28
N ALA A 196 16.46 -7.80 -13.88
CA ALA A 196 17.48 -7.51 -14.87
C ALA A 196 16.91 -6.78 -16.08
N HIS A 197 15.79 -7.27 -16.62
CA HIS A 197 15.10 -6.64 -17.77
C HIS A 197 14.63 -5.21 -17.47
N LEU A 198 13.99 -5.00 -16.30
CA LEU A 198 13.50 -3.66 -15.92
C LEU A 198 14.67 -2.67 -15.74
N ARG A 199 15.79 -3.11 -15.18
CA ARG A 199 17.00 -2.29 -15.03
C ARG A 199 17.64 -1.94 -16.38
N GLU A 200 17.70 -2.90 -17.30
CA GLU A 200 18.27 -2.68 -18.62
C GLU A 200 17.43 -1.70 -19.45
N ARG A 201 16.11 -1.83 -19.37
CA ARG A 201 15.17 -0.98 -20.11
C ARG A 201 15.11 0.46 -19.61
N ASN A 202 15.39 0.70 -18.32
CA ASN A 202 15.13 1.98 -17.69
C ASN A 202 16.25 2.42 -16.75
N GLU A 203 16.98 3.48 -17.12
CA GLU A 203 18.01 4.07 -16.26
C GLU A 203 17.46 4.49 -14.87
N ARG A 204 16.19 4.93 -14.80
CA ARG A 204 15.53 5.26 -13.54
C ARG A 204 15.35 4.04 -12.63
N ALA A 205 15.29 2.83 -13.19
CA ALA A 205 15.24 1.61 -12.40
C ALA A 205 16.49 1.42 -11.54
N LYS A 206 17.65 1.92 -11.97
CA LYS A 206 18.88 1.88 -11.21
C LYS A 206 18.82 2.82 -9.98
N GLU A 207 18.14 3.95 -10.09
CA GLU A 207 17.95 4.90 -9.00
C GLU A 207 16.80 4.49 -8.07
N TYR A 208 15.74 3.94 -8.66
CA TYR A 208 14.55 3.51 -7.93
C TYR A 208 14.79 2.21 -7.17
N ALA A 209 15.64 1.34 -7.74
CA ALA A 209 16.03 0.10 -7.14
C ALA A 209 16.67 0.39 -5.78
N TYR A 210 15.86 0.35 -4.76
CA TYR A 210 16.40 0.12 -3.46
C TYR A 210 17.14 1.27 -2.79
N LYS A 211 16.49 2.38 -2.56
CA LYS A 211 16.86 3.15 -1.36
C LYS A 211 16.34 2.41 -0.12
N GLY A 212 16.51 1.10 -0.15
CA GLY A 212 16.57 0.14 0.90
C GLY A 212 15.29 -0.23 1.61
N GLU A 213 15.28 -0.49 2.64
CA GLU A 213 14.64 -1.19 3.71
C GLU A 213 13.16 -0.89 3.85
N PHE A 214 12.38 -1.96 4.03
CA PHE A 214 10.99 -1.93 4.46
C PHE A 214 10.91 -1.41 5.88
N ARG A 215 10.90 -0.07 6.06
CA ARG A 215 10.74 0.55 7.36
C ARG A 215 9.46 1.36 7.38
N THR A 216 8.68 1.17 8.41
CA THR A 216 7.57 2.05 8.75
C THR A 216 8.06 3.08 9.77
N PHE A 217 7.32 4.14 10.03
CA PHE A 217 7.66 5.15 11.06
C PHE A 217 8.08 4.56 12.40
N ARG A 218 7.58 3.38 12.75
CA ARG A 218 7.78 2.73 14.04
C ARG A 218 9.18 2.21 14.25
N TYR A 219 9.95 2.05 13.18
CA TYR A 219 11.25 1.41 13.24
C TYR A 219 12.43 2.38 13.20
N LYS A 220 12.20 3.68 13.42
CA LYS A 220 13.28 4.66 13.51
C LYS A 220 14.34 4.28 14.56
N ALA A 221 13.92 3.70 15.69
CA ALA A 221 14.82 3.20 16.74
C ALA A 221 15.72 2.03 16.28
N PHE A 222 15.39 1.37 15.17
CA PHE A 222 16.20 0.28 14.62
C PHE A 222 17.43 0.80 13.84
N ASP A 223 17.38 2.03 13.32
CA ASP A 223 18.49 2.61 12.56
C ASP A 223 19.65 3.03 13.43
N ALA A 224 19.39 3.55 14.62
CA ALA A 224 20.42 3.94 15.56
C ALA A 224 21.38 2.81 15.96
N ARG A 225 21.06 1.55 15.65
CA ARG A 225 21.91 0.38 15.92
C ARG A 225 22.73 -0.07 14.71
N ARG A 226 22.49 0.48 13.52
CA ARG A 226 23.24 0.14 12.30
C ARG A 226 24.29 1.17 11.95
N ASP A 227 24.16 2.38 12.48
CA ASP A 227 25.10 3.49 12.29
C ASP A 227 26.10 3.61 13.47
N ALA A 228 26.10 2.63 14.40
CA ALA A 228 27.07 2.45 15.47
C ALA A 228 27.89 1.14 15.20
#